data_9b20e25f8f1bdf2861b11272487e324b
#
_entry.id   9b20e25f8f1bdf2861b11272487e324b
#
_cell.length_a   1.000
_cell.length_b   1.000
_cell.length_c   1.000
_cell.angle_alpha   90.00
_cell.angle_beta   90.00
_cell.angle_gamma   90.00
#
_symmetry.space_group_name_H-M   'P 1'
#
loop_
_entity.id
_entity.type
_entity.pdbx_description
1 polymer ?
#
loop_
_entity_poly.entity_id
_entity_poly.type
_entity_poly.pdbx_seq_one_letter_code
_entity_poly.pdbx_strand_id
1 'polypeptide(L)' 'VKPSGDVDRDFVAIMAPHHQGAIEMAQAELRHGHNEQLRRIAQEIIIDQTQEIAAMRLAIGQESRK' A
#
# COMPACT_ATOMS: atom_id res chain seq x y z
N VAL A 1 -16.15 1.14 -4.81
CA VAL A 1 -15.84 2.56 -5.05
C VAL A 1 -16.60 3.04 -6.27
N LYS A 2 -17.29 4.15 -6.12
CA LYS A 2 -18.00 4.73 -7.25
C LYS A 2 -17.04 5.49 -8.12
N PRO A 3 -17.12 5.35 -9.43
CA PRO A 3 -16.26 6.13 -10.32
C PRO A 3 -16.52 7.63 -10.15
N SER A 4 -15.44 8.38 -10.13
CA SER A 4 -15.52 9.82 -9.94
C SER A 4 -15.47 10.60 -11.25
N GLY A 5 -15.21 9.91 -12.35
CA GLY A 5 -14.96 10.56 -13.63
C GLY A 5 -13.50 10.89 -13.84
N ASP A 6 -12.66 10.63 -12.85
CA ASP A 6 -11.22 10.85 -12.94
C ASP A 6 -10.55 9.50 -12.74
N VAL A 7 -10.03 8.92 -13.80
CA VAL A 7 -9.46 7.59 -13.78
C VAL A 7 -8.28 7.50 -12.83
N ASP A 8 -7.45 8.53 -12.79
CA ASP A 8 -6.28 8.52 -11.91
C ASP A 8 -6.70 8.47 -10.45
N ARG A 9 -7.68 9.28 -10.08
CA ARG A 9 -8.16 9.27 -8.69
C ARG A 9 -8.85 7.97 -8.35
N ASP A 10 -9.60 7.40 -9.28
CA ASP A 10 -10.27 6.13 -9.05
C ASP A 10 -9.26 5.01 -8.86
N PHE A 11 -8.18 5.03 -9.66
CA PHE A 11 -7.12 4.05 -9.50
C PHE A 11 -6.54 4.11 -8.08
N VAL A 12 -6.20 5.30 -7.61
CA VAL A 12 -5.64 5.45 -6.27
C VAL A 12 -6.64 5.07 -5.20
N ALA A 13 -7.91 5.46 -5.38
CA ALA A 13 -8.95 5.15 -4.40
C ALA A 13 -9.13 3.66 -4.18
N ILE A 14 -8.87 2.86 -5.23
CA ILE A 14 -8.99 1.41 -5.12
C ILE A 14 -7.68 0.78 -4.69
N MET A 15 -6.58 1.23 -5.27
CA MET A 15 -5.30 0.56 -5.04
C MET A 15 -4.66 0.90 -3.71
N ALA A 16 -4.85 2.11 -3.19
CA ALA A 16 -4.23 2.46 -1.91
C ALA A 16 -4.72 1.56 -0.77
N PRO A 17 -6.03 1.32 -0.61
CA PRO A 17 -6.47 0.38 0.42
C PRO A 17 -5.99 -1.05 0.15
N HIS A 18 -5.88 -1.44 -1.12
CA HIS A 18 -5.41 -2.76 -1.49
C HIS A 18 -3.95 -2.93 -1.04
N HIS A 19 -3.13 -1.92 -1.29
CA HIS A 19 -1.75 -1.92 -0.84
C HIS A 19 -1.65 -1.90 0.68
N GLN A 20 -2.55 -1.17 1.34
CA GLN A 20 -2.58 -1.15 2.80
C GLN A 20 -2.91 -2.53 3.35
N GLY A 21 -3.81 -3.26 2.71
CA GLY A 21 -4.12 -4.64 3.11
C GLY A 21 -2.90 -5.54 3.02
N ALA A 22 -2.08 -5.36 1.98
CA ALA A 22 -0.85 -6.13 1.84
C ALA A 22 0.12 -5.83 2.98
N ILE A 23 0.21 -4.56 3.40
CA ILE A 23 1.06 -4.18 4.52
C ILE A 23 0.58 -4.88 5.80
N GLU A 24 -0.72 -4.90 6.03
CA GLU A 24 -1.28 -5.51 7.23
C GLU A 24 -1.01 -7.01 7.27
N MET A 25 -1.14 -7.69 6.13
CA MET A 25 -0.81 -9.11 6.06
C MET A 25 0.67 -9.35 6.29
N ALA A 26 1.52 -8.49 5.75
CA ALA A 26 2.95 -8.63 5.95
C ALA A 26 3.31 -8.42 7.42
N GLN A 27 2.66 -7.48 8.08
CA GLN A 27 2.87 -7.26 9.51
C GLN A 27 2.44 -8.48 10.32
N ALA A 28 1.34 -9.13 9.93
CA ALA A 28 0.89 -10.34 10.59
C ALA A 28 1.92 -11.46 10.42
N GLU A 29 2.51 -11.58 9.22
CA GLU A 29 3.54 -12.56 9.00
C GLU A 29 4.73 -12.32 9.93
N LEU A 30 5.13 -11.07 10.11
CA LEU A 30 6.26 -10.75 10.98
C LEU A 30 5.95 -11.03 12.44
N ARG A 31 4.68 -10.87 12.86
CA ARG A 31 4.32 -11.12 14.26
C ARG A 31 4.12 -12.60 14.55
N HIS A 32 3.58 -13.35 13.61
CA HIS A 32 3.12 -14.71 13.89
C HIS A 32 3.71 -15.78 12.99
N GLY A 33 4.30 -15.40 11.86
CA GLY A 33 4.83 -16.38 10.92
C GLY A 33 6.14 -16.96 11.39
N HIS A 34 6.47 -18.12 10.84
CA HIS A 34 7.69 -18.83 11.22
C HIS A 34 8.65 -19.04 10.07
N ASN A 35 8.18 -18.95 8.84
CA ASN A 35 9.00 -19.20 7.68
C ASN A 35 9.91 -18.00 7.45
N GLU A 36 11.20 -18.23 7.56
CA GLU A 36 12.15 -17.14 7.50
C GLU A 36 12.15 -16.42 6.16
N GLN A 37 12.00 -17.18 5.09
CA GLN A 37 11.99 -16.60 3.75
C GLN A 37 10.75 -15.72 3.56
N LEU A 38 9.60 -16.17 4.03
CA LEU A 38 8.38 -15.37 3.94
C LEU A 38 8.46 -14.13 4.82
N ARG A 39 9.08 -14.24 5.98
CA ARG A 39 9.24 -13.09 6.86
C ARG A 39 10.11 -12.01 6.20
N ARG A 40 11.14 -12.45 5.48
CA ARG A 40 12.00 -11.51 4.76
C ARG A 40 11.26 -10.81 3.64
N ILE A 41 10.44 -11.58 2.91
CA ILE A 41 9.61 -11.01 1.85
C ILE A 41 8.61 -10.03 2.45
N ALA A 42 8.05 -10.35 3.62
CA ALA A 42 7.10 -9.47 4.27
C ALA A 42 7.71 -8.11 4.62
N GLN A 43 8.97 -8.10 5.05
CA GLN A 43 9.64 -6.83 5.32
C GLN A 43 9.76 -5.98 4.06
N GLU A 44 10.09 -6.61 2.94
CA GLU A 44 10.21 -5.90 1.67
C GLU A 44 8.85 -5.35 1.23
N ILE A 45 7.80 -6.14 1.43
CA ILE A 45 6.45 -5.70 1.06
C ILE A 45 6.07 -4.45 1.84
N ILE A 46 6.34 -4.43 3.14
CA ILE A 46 5.99 -3.27 3.96
C ILE A 46 6.66 -2.01 3.41
N ILE A 47 7.93 -2.10 3.08
CA ILE A 47 8.65 -0.95 2.56
C ILE A 47 8.12 -0.54 1.20
N ASP A 48 7.98 -1.50 0.28
CA ASP A 48 7.59 -1.21 -1.09
C ASP A 48 6.18 -0.67 -1.16
N GLN A 49 5.24 -1.30 -0.44
CA GLN A 49 3.84 -0.89 -0.50
C GLN A 49 3.64 0.47 0.15
N THR A 50 4.37 0.74 1.23
CA THR A 50 4.30 2.05 1.88
C THR A 50 4.76 3.15 0.92
N GLN A 51 5.84 2.92 0.21
CA GLN A 51 6.34 3.88 -0.75
C GLN A 51 5.38 4.07 -1.92
N GLU A 52 4.76 2.99 -2.37
CA GLU A 52 3.81 3.08 -3.48
C GLU A 52 2.57 3.87 -3.09
N ILE A 53 2.07 3.65 -1.87
CA ILE A 53 0.91 4.43 -1.41
C ILE A 53 1.24 5.91 -1.39
N ALA A 54 2.40 6.26 -0.85
CA ALA A 54 2.82 7.65 -0.78
C ALA A 54 2.96 8.24 -2.19
N ALA A 55 3.53 7.47 -3.11
CA ALA A 55 3.70 7.93 -4.48
C ALA A 55 2.36 8.15 -5.18
N MET A 56 1.41 7.24 -4.96
CA MET A 56 0.08 7.38 -5.55
C MET A 56 -0.62 8.63 -5.04
N ARG A 57 -0.55 8.88 -3.74
CA ARG A 57 -1.21 10.05 -3.17
C ARG A 57 -0.57 11.34 -3.65
N LEU A 58 0.74 11.34 -3.76
CA LEU A 58 1.45 12.50 -4.26
C LEU A 58 1.08 12.78 -5.72
N ALA A 59 0.97 11.71 -6.51
CA ALA A 59 0.68 11.85 -7.94
C ALA A 59 -0.66 12.51 -8.20
N ILE A 60 -1.65 12.29 -7.33
CA ILE A 60 -2.96 12.92 -7.52
C ILE A 60 -3.14 14.15 -6.64
N GLY A 61 -2.06 14.61 -6.00
CA GLY A 61 -2.10 15.84 -5.22
C GLY A 61 -2.78 15.71 -3.87
N GLN A 62 -2.93 14.50 -3.35
CA GLN A 62 -3.56 14.33 -2.05
C GLN A 62 -2.60 14.58 -0.90
N GLU A 63 -1.31 14.42 -1.15
CA GLU A 63 -0.36 14.66 -0.08
C GLU A 63 -0.22 16.13 0.14
N SER A 64 -0.27 16.52 1.38
CA SER A 64 -0.09 17.90 1.73
C SER A 64 1.37 18.31 1.60
N ARG A 65 1.58 19.53 1.10
CA ARG A 65 2.88 19.96 0.99
C ARG A 65 3.08 20.99 1.86
N LYS A 66 3.22 21.15 2.56
CA LYS A 66 3.37 22.11 3.33
C LYS A 66 3.78 22.81 3.28
#